data_e153f9047bac157c59aa7dede926357d
#
_entry.id   e153f9047bac157c59aa7dede926357d
#
_cell.length_a   1.000
_cell.length_b   1.000
_cell.length_c   1.000
_cell.angle_alpha   90.00
_cell.angle_beta   90.00
_cell.angle_gamma   90.00
#
_symmetry.space_group_name_H-M   'P 1'
#
loop_
_entity.id
_entity.type
_entity.pdbx_description
1 polymer ?
#
loop_
_entity_poly.entity_id
_entity_poly.type
_entity_poly.pdbx_seq_one_letter_code
_entity_poly.pdbx_strand_id
1 'polypeptide(L)'
;MKKRMIALMLVLSVLLCGCGGNAPKESSGTPGRMVQSIRVAIHPEDPDFARVYETQENMNDLLALLRSMQTNDVPAEEPDIEGGQSLFTVTVTFANGQQSVYYLLGHTYLRNSDGDWCIIDNSQSMAFNQFLRERPSDDLSE
;
A
#
# COMPACT_ATOMS: atom_id res chain seq x y z
N MET A 1 4.82 -63.30 7.06
CA MET A 1 4.50 -62.17 7.92
C MET A 1 4.92 -60.80 7.37
N LYS A 2 5.79 -60.72 6.36
CA LYS A 2 6.25 -59.44 5.80
C LYS A 2 5.24 -58.71 4.89
N LYS A 3 4.26 -59.39 4.35
CA LYS A 3 3.25 -58.77 3.43
C LYS A 3 2.11 -58.05 4.12
N ARG A 4 1.90 -58.23 5.43
CA ARG A 4 0.84 -57.56 6.18
C ARG A 4 1.25 -56.24 6.78
N MET A 5 2.55 -55.97 6.93
CA MET A 5 3.05 -54.69 7.43
C MET A 5 3.06 -53.60 6.36
N ILE A 6 3.20 -53.94 5.09
CA ILE A 6 3.22 -52.98 3.99
C ILE A 6 1.81 -52.39 3.74
N ALA A 7 0.77 -53.20 3.94
CA ALA A 7 -0.62 -52.74 3.79
C ALA A 7 -1.05 -51.78 4.88
N LEU A 8 -0.47 -51.86 6.09
CA LEU A 8 -0.81 -50.97 7.20
C LEU A 8 -0.15 -49.59 7.06
N MET A 9 1.03 -49.52 6.43
CA MET A 9 1.71 -48.22 6.17
C MET A 9 1.05 -47.46 5.04
N LEU A 10 0.39 -48.11 4.09
CA LEU A 10 -0.27 -47.47 2.96
C LEU A 10 -1.63 -46.86 3.33
N VAL A 11 -2.29 -47.35 4.39
CA VAL A 11 -3.56 -46.85 4.87
C VAL A 11 -3.35 -45.58 5.75
N LEU A 12 -2.18 -45.43 6.36
CA LEU A 12 -1.89 -44.27 7.22
C LEU A 12 -1.51 -43.02 6.42
N SER A 13 -1.08 -43.18 5.15
CA SER A 13 -0.71 -42.04 4.29
C SER A 13 -1.87 -41.36 3.56
N VAL A 14 -3.08 -41.96 3.57
CA VAL A 14 -4.26 -41.41 2.88
C VAL A 14 -5.10 -40.52 3.81
N LEU A 15 -4.86 -40.57 5.11
CA LEU A 15 -5.64 -39.77 6.10
C LEU A 15 -5.12 -38.35 6.33
N LEU A 16 -4.03 -37.94 5.65
CA LEU A 16 -3.46 -36.58 5.77
C LEU A 16 -3.78 -35.64 4.60
N CYS A 17 -4.58 -36.08 3.62
CA CYS A 17 -5.00 -35.28 2.48
C CYS A 17 -6.49 -34.89 2.54
N GLY A 18 -6.95 -34.40 3.67
CA GLY A 18 -8.34 -34.03 3.79
C GLY A 18 -8.56 -32.86 4.77
N CYS A 19 -8.14 -31.65 4.42
CA CYS A 19 -8.75 -30.42 4.89
C CYS A 19 -8.40 -29.29 3.93
N GLY A 20 -9.02 -29.29 2.75
CA GLY A 20 -9.24 -28.10 1.96
C GLY A 20 -10.32 -27.25 2.61
N GLY A 21 -10.08 -26.70 3.79
CA GLY A 21 -10.85 -25.62 4.34
C GLY A 21 -10.37 -24.34 3.68
N ASN A 22 -11.26 -23.65 2.94
CA ASN A 22 -11.10 -22.24 2.61
C ASN A 22 -11.06 -21.47 3.93
N ALA A 23 -9.91 -21.44 4.59
CA ALA A 23 -9.63 -20.43 5.58
C ALA A 23 -9.61 -19.09 4.84
N PRO A 24 -10.31 -18.05 5.32
CA PRO A 24 -10.09 -16.71 4.82
C PRO A 24 -8.59 -16.47 4.94
N LYS A 25 -7.95 -15.97 3.87
CA LYS A 25 -6.59 -15.50 3.93
C LYS A 25 -6.57 -14.33 4.90
N GLU A 26 -6.44 -14.62 6.18
CA GLU A 26 -5.86 -13.66 7.09
C GLU A 26 -4.52 -13.31 6.47
N SER A 27 -4.39 -12.06 6.04
CA SER A 27 -3.12 -11.52 5.63
C SER A 27 -2.25 -11.61 6.87
N SER A 28 -1.47 -12.69 6.93
CA SER A 28 -0.39 -12.86 7.89
C SER A 28 0.57 -11.72 7.61
N GLY A 29 0.30 -10.56 8.22
CA GLY A 29 1.19 -9.44 8.19
C GLY A 29 2.51 -9.91 8.76
N THR A 30 3.49 -10.15 7.90
CA THR A 30 4.87 -10.33 8.31
C THR A 30 5.18 -9.15 9.23
N PRO A 31 5.69 -9.35 10.45
CA PRO A 31 5.88 -8.28 11.45
C PRO A 31 6.63 -7.05 10.92
N GLY A 32 7.41 -7.21 9.85
CA GLY A 32 8.13 -6.11 9.19
C GLY A 32 7.31 -5.26 8.23
N ARG A 33 6.05 -5.60 7.95
CA ARG A 33 5.18 -4.86 7.03
C ARG A 33 4.07 -4.05 7.72
N MET A 34 4.08 -3.97 9.03
CA MET A 34 3.15 -3.06 9.73
C MET A 34 3.53 -1.62 9.42
N VAL A 35 2.57 -0.84 8.95
CA VAL A 35 2.77 0.60 8.71
C VAL A 35 2.77 1.31 10.06
N GLN A 36 3.79 2.13 10.27
CA GLN A 36 3.96 2.93 11.47
C GLN A 36 3.41 4.35 11.27
N SER A 37 3.70 4.96 10.11
CA SER A 37 3.22 6.30 9.78
C SER A 37 3.21 6.51 8.27
N ILE A 38 2.41 7.48 7.83
CA ILE A 38 2.41 7.96 6.45
C ILE A 38 2.57 9.47 6.46
N ARG A 39 3.59 9.98 5.75
CA ARG A 39 3.83 11.41 5.59
C ARG A 39 3.49 11.82 4.16
N VAL A 40 2.70 12.89 4.02
CA VAL A 40 2.40 13.53 2.74
C VAL A 40 3.00 14.93 2.73
N ALA A 41 3.79 15.25 1.72
CA ALA A 41 4.41 16.56 1.53
C ALA A 41 4.25 17.04 0.09
N ILE A 42 4.27 18.35 -0.13
CA ILE A 42 4.37 18.97 -1.45
C ILE A 42 5.86 19.19 -1.78
N HIS A 43 6.24 18.99 -3.02
CA HIS A 43 7.60 19.26 -3.49
C HIS A 43 7.61 20.47 -4.47
N PRO A 44 8.52 21.45 -4.37
CA PRO A 44 9.56 21.54 -3.34
C PRO A 44 8.94 21.55 -1.95
N GLU A 45 9.64 20.98 -0.99
CA GLU A 45 9.09 20.72 0.33
C GLU A 45 8.60 22.03 0.95
N ASP A 46 7.28 22.18 1.04
CA ASP A 46 6.65 23.25 1.78
C ASP A 46 6.52 22.79 3.23
N PRO A 47 7.29 23.33 4.17
CA PRO A 47 7.23 22.92 5.56
C PRO A 47 5.84 23.14 6.18
N ASP A 48 5.07 24.10 5.65
CA ASP A 48 3.71 24.40 6.11
C ASP A 48 2.68 23.40 5.56
N PHE A 49 3.08 22.55 4.61
CA PHE A 49 2.25 21.50 4.05
C PHE A 49 2.91 20.12 4.19
N ALA A 50 3.23 19.72 5.40
CA ALA A 50 3.50 18.32 5.71
C ALA A 50 2.34 17.79 6.57
N ARG A 51 1.77 16.64 6.19
CA ARG A 51 0.77 15.94 6.97
C ARG A 51 1.31 14.59 7.38
N VAL A 52 1.14 14.25 8.64
CA VAL A 52 1.56 12.96 9.19
C VAL A 52 0.32 12.23 9.69
N TYR A 53 0.18 10.97 9.29
CA TYR A 53 -0.91 10.09 9.68
C TYR A 53 -0.33 8.90 10.43
N GLU A 54 -0.77 8.72 11.67
CA GLU A 54 -0.34 7.66 12.57
C GLU A 54 -1.51 6.84 13.10
N THR A 55 -2.75 7.37 12.98
CA THR A 55 -3.94 6.61 13.33
C THR A 55 -4.20 5.52 12.30
N GLN A 56 -4.58 4.33 12.78
CA GLN A 56 -4.82 3.17 11.92
C GLN A 56 -5.91 3.44 10.87
N GLU A 57 -6.92 4.22 11.21
CA GLU A 57 -8.00 4.59 10.30
C GLU A 57 -7.47 5.43 9.14
N ASN A 58 -6.78 6.54 9.42
CA ASN A 58 -6.23 7.43 8.40
C ASN A 58 -5.21 6.71 7.51
N MET A 59 -4.34 5.89 8.10
CA MET A 59 -3.36 5.11 7.36
C MET A 59 -4.03 4.09 6.43
N ASN A 60 -5.06 3.38 6.90
CA ASN A 60 -5.79 2.40 6.10
C ASN A 60 -6.50 3.06 4.91
N ASP A 61 -7.18 4.19 5.14
CA ASP A 61 -7.90 4.92 4.11
C ASP A 61 -6.93 5.44 3.03
N LEU A 62 -5.80 6.01 3.44
CA LEU A 62 -4.79 6.51 2.51
C LEU A 62 -4.11 5.39 1.71
N LEU A 63 -3.80 4.26 2.36
CA LEU A 63 -3.27 3.08 1.67
C LEU A 63 -4.28 2.48 0.69
N ALA A 64 -5.58 2.51 1.02
CA ALA A 64 -6.62 2.06 0.10
C ALA A 64 -6.70 2.95 -1.14
N LEU A 65 -6.58 4.27 -0.98
CA LEU A 65 -6.51 5.22 -2.10
C LEU A 65 -5.29 4.94 -2.99
N LEU A 66 -4.10 4.80 -2.40
CA LEU A 66 -2.87 4.50 -3.16
C LEU A 66 -2.98 3.17 -3.92
N ARG A 67 -3.56 2.13 -3.31
CA ARG A 67 -3.80 0.85 -3.98
C ARG A 67 -4.81 0.97 -5.13
N SER A 68 -5.88 1.74 -4.94
CA SER A 68 -6.88 1.95 -6.00
C SER A 68 -6.27 2.63 -7.23
N MET A 69 -5.36 3.57 -7.03
CA MET A 69 -4.62 4.23 -8.10
C MET A 69 -3.73 3.25 -8.88
N GLN A 70 -3.12 2.28 -8.19
CA GLN A 70 -2.25 1.27 -8.80
C GLN A 70 -3.02 0.16 -9.54
N THR A 71 -4.26 -0.12 -9.14
CA THR A 71 -5.04 -1.23 -9.72
C THR A 71 -5.55 -0.94 -11.12
N ASN A 72 -5.80 0.34 -11.42
CA ASN A 72 -6.32 0.81 -12.71
C ASN A 72 -5.27 1.57 -13.51
N ASP A 73 -3.98 1.41 -13.18
CA ASP A 73 -2.91 2.16 -13.77
C ASP A 73 -2.68 1.79 -15.25
N VAL A 74 -2.50 2.81 -16.04
CA VAL A 74 -1.99 2.68 -17.40
C VAL A 74 -0.52 3.05 -17.37
N PRO A 75 0.40 2.14 -17.74
CA PRO A 75 1.82 2.46 -17.76
C PRO A 75 2.09 3.74 -18.55
N ALA A 76 2.95 4.58 -18.02
CA ALA A 76 3.34 5.84 -18.64
C ALA A 76 4.86 5.98 -18.68
N GLU A 77 5.36 6.74 -19.64
CA GLU A 77 6.73 7.23 -19.59
C GLU A 77 6.86 8.30 -18.49
N GLU A 78 8.08 8.51 -18.03
CA GLU A 78 8.34 9.56 -17.05
C GLU A 78 7.87 10.92 -17.60
N PRO A 79 6.91 11.58 -16.92
CA PRO A 79 6.39 12.85 -17.39
C PRO A 79 7.47 13.93 -17.31
N ASP A 80 7.49 14.84 -18.27
CA ASP A 80 8.33 16.03 -18.20
C ASP A 80 7.77 16.93 -17.08
N ILE A 81 8.57 17.10 -16.03
CA ILE A 81 8.20 17.94 -14.86
C ILE A 81 8.58 19.38 -15.20
N GLU A 82 7.80 19.99 -16.08
CA GLU A 82 7.89 21.44 -16.29
C GLU A 82 7.37 22.18 -15.06
N GLY A 83 8.10 23.24 -14.66
CA GLY A 83 7.84 23.97 -13.43
C GLY A 83 6.40 24.50 -13.32
N GLY A 84 5.73 24.21 -12.21
CA GLY A 84 4.40 24.68 -11.84
C GLY A 84 3.36 23.59 -11.56
N GLN A 85 3.69 22.33 -11.76
CA GLN A 85 2.81 21.23 -11.35
C GLN A 85 3.05 20.86 -9.88
N SER A 86 1.97 20.70 -9.13
CA SER A 86 2.06 20.22 -7.74
C SER A 86 2.52 18.77 -7.74
N LEU A 87 3.60 18.50 -7.04
CA LEU A 87 4.11 17.16 -6.79
C LEU A 87 3.88 16.82 -5.32
N PHE A 88 3.07 15.79 -5.06
CA PHE A 88 2.95 15.23 -3.73
C PHE A 88 3.92 14.06 -3.57
N THR A 89 4.62 14.05 -2.45
CA THR A 89 5.43 12.91 -2.02
C THR A 89 4.72 12.22 -0.87
N VAL A 90 4.39 10.93 -1.03
CA VAL A 90 3.79 10.11 0.01
C VAL A 90 4.81 9.09 0.48
N THR A 91 5.27 9.23 1.71
CA THR A 91 6.25 8.33 2.33
C THR A 91 5.55 7.45 3.35
N VAL A 92 5.50 6.15 3.08
CA VAL A 92 4.98 5.12 3.98
C VAL A 92 6.14 4.54 4.76
N THR A 93 6.14 4.71 6.07
CA THR A 93 7.16 4.17 6.97
C THR A 93 6.64 2.92 7.66
N PHE A 94 7.40 1.84 7.59
CA PHE A 94 7.07 0.57 8.23
C PHE A 94 7.75 0.44 9.59
N ALA A 95 7.21 -0.42 10.47
CA ALA A 95 7.72 -0.66 11.81
C ALA A 95 9.19 -1.15 11.85
N ASN A 96 9.68 -1.73 10.74
CA ASN A 96 11.08 -2.15 10.59
C ASN A 96 12.00 -1.01 10.09
N GLY A 97 11.49 0.21 9.93
CA GLY A 97 12.23 1.37 9.43
C GLY A 97 12.35 1.46 7.90
N GLN A 98 11.86 0.47 7.15
CA GLN A 98 11.79 0.56 5.69
C GLN A 98 10.78 1.61 5.27
N GLN A 99 10.99 2.19 4.08
CA GLN A 99 10.08 3.18 3.51
C GLN A 99 9.70 2.80 2.08
N SER A 100 8.46 3.11 1.73
CA SER A 100 7.96 3.12 0.35
C SER A 100 7.55 4.54 0.00
N VAL A 101 8.03 5.04 -1.14
CA VAL A 101 7.79 6.41 -1.56
C VAL A 101 7.00 6.42 -2.86
N TYR A 102 5.93 7.19 -2.87
CA TYR A 102 5.06 7.43 -4.02
C TYR A 102 5.12 8.90 -4.39
N TYR A 103 5.01 9.20 -5.67
CA TYR A 103 4.94 10.57 -6.17
C TYR A 103 3.67 10.75 -6.98
N LEU A 104 2.87 11.76 -6.65
CA LEU A 104 1.70 12.17 -7.44
C LEU A 104 2.02 13.50 -8.10
N LEU A 105 2.01 13.51 -9.43
CA LEU A 105 2.29 14.70 -10.22
C LEU A 105 0.99 15.23 -10.85
N GLY A 106 0.60 16.41 -10.44
CA GLY A 106 -0.65 17.03 -10.86
C GLY A 106 -1.87 16.17 -10.47
N HIS A 107 -2.75 15.93 -11.43
CA HIS A 107 -3.94 15.09 -11.27
C HIS A 107 -3.92 13.83 -12.14
N THR A 108 -2.76 13.52 -12.73
CA THR A 108 -2.71 12.57 -13.84
C THR A 108 -1.71 11.44 -13.61
N TYR A 109 -0.60 11.70 -12.94
CA TYR A 109 0.49 10.74 -12.86
C TYR A 109 0.77 10.30 -11.43
N LEU A 110 1.03 9.00 -11.29
CA LEU A 110 1.54 8.38 -10.07
C LEU A 110 2.84 7.64 -10.41
N ARG A 111 3.88 7.87 -9.62
CA ARG A 111 5.05 6.98 -9.56
C ARG A 111 4.89 6.08 -8.36
N ASN A 112 4.90 4.77 -8.59
CA ASN A 112 4.80 3.78 -7.52
C ASN A 112 6.12 3.62 -6.74
N SER A 113 6.09 2.80 -5.69
CA SER A 113 7.27 2.52 -4.84
C SER A 113 8.39 1.79 -5.58
N ASP A 114 8.09 1.13 -6.70
CA ASP A 114 9.06 0.41 -7.52
C ASP A 114 9.74 1.33 -8.56
N GLY A 115 9.23 2.56 -8.69
CA GLY A 115 9.78 3.60 -9.55
C GLY A 115 9.09 3.71 -10.91
N ASP A 116 8.02 2.95 -11.14
CA ASP A 116 7.28 2.96 -12.40
C ASP A 116 6.23 4.07 -12.40
N TRP A 117 6.13 4.78 -13.52
CA TRP A 117 5.10 5.79 -13.75
C TRP A 117 3.84 5.19 -14.35
N CYS A 118 2.71 5.68 -13.91
CA CYS A 118 1.40 5.32 -14.46
C CYS A 118 0.46 6.53 -14.51
N ILE A 119 -0.53 6.44 -15.41
CA ILE A 119 -1.62 7.42 -15.50
C ILE A 119 -2.74 6.96 -14.55
N ILE A 120 -3.18 7.86 -13.70
CA ILE A 120 -4.30 7.63 -12.78
C ILE A 120 -5.57 8.35 -13.25
N ASP A 121 -6.72 7.85 -12.81
CA ASP A 121 -8.00 8.48 -13.10
C ASP A 121 -8.15 9.79 -12.29
N ASN A 122 -8.75 10.80 -12.92
CA ASN A 122 -9.02 12.08 -12.26
C ASN A 122 -9.89 11.92 -11.00
N SER A 123 -10.81 10.96 -10.98
CA SER A 123 -11.62 10.65 -9.79
C SER A 123 -10.77 10.19 -8.60
N GLN A 124 -9.72 9.42 -8.85
CA GLN A 124 -8.79 8.93 -7.83
C GLN A 124 -7.93 10.08 -7.28
N SER A 125 -7.46 10.96 -8.16
CA SER A 125 -6.74 12.17 -7.76
C SER A 125 -7.63 13.12 -6.94
N MET A 126 -8.88 13.27 -7.34
CA MET A 126 -9.85 14.07 -6.57
C MET A 126 -10.10 13.47 -5.18
N ALA A 127 -10.25 12.14 -5.08
CA ALA A 127 -10.44 11.46 -3.80
C ALA A 127 -9.23 11.65 -2.87
N PHE A 128 -8.00 11.58 -3.40
CA PHE A 128 -6.79 11.88 -2.64
C PHE A 128 -6.77 13.32 -2.13
N ASN A 129 -7.06 14.29 -2.97
CA ASN A 129 -7.11 15.70 -2.56
C ASN A 129 -8.24 15.96 -1.54
N GLN A 130 -9.37 15.28 -1.68
CA GLN A 130 -10.47 15.35 -0.72
C GLN A 130 -10.05 14.78 0.64
N PHE A 131 -9.38 13.62 0.65
CA PHE A 131 -8.83 13.04 1.87
C PHE A 131 -7.93 14.02 2.60
N LEU A 132 -6.98 14.67 1.90
CA LEU A 132 -6.08 15.65 2.50
C LEU A 132 -6.81 16.88 3.07
N ARG A 133 -7.92 17.29 2.48
CA ARG A 133 -8.72 18.44 2.98
C ARG A 133 -9.55 18.08 4.20
N GLU A 134 -10.10 16.87 4.24
CA GLU A 134 -11.01 16.43 5.29
C GLU A 134 -10.30 15.83 6.52
N ARG A 135 -9.08 15.33 6.33
CA ARG A 135 -8.30 14.71 7.38
C ARG A 135 -7.07 15.57 7.72
N PRO A 136 -7.11 16.30 8.83
CA PRO A 136 -5.92 17.00 9.32
C PRO A 136 -4.81 16.01 9.70
N SER A 137 -3.61 16.52 9.87
CA SER A 137 -2.48 15.74 10.41
C SER A 137 -2.80 15.23 11.82
N ASP A 138 -2.43 14.00 12.14
CA ASP A 138 -2.68 13.43 13.47
C ASP A 138 -1.81 14.08 14.56
N ASP A 139 -0.69 14.72 14.17
CA ASP A 139 0.23 15.43 15.07
C ASP A 139 -0.28 16.84 15.49
N LEU A 140 -1.35 17.33 14.85
CA LEU A 140 -1.97 18.64 15.19
C LEU A 140 -3.11 18.53 16.19
N SER A 141 -3.39 17.35 16.73
CA SER A 141 -4.45 17.14 17.73
C SER A 141 -3.90 17.28 19.16
N GLU A 142 -3.38 18.47 19.52
CA GLU A 142 -3.22 18.91 20.91
C GLU A 142 -4.31 19.94 21.29
#